data_828661a09cf97247b29de461db66e5fe
#
_entry.id   828661a09cf97247b29de461db66e5fe
#
_cell.length_a   1.000
_cell.length_b   1.000
_cell.length_c   1.000
_cell.angle_alpha   90.00
_cell.angle_beta   90.00
_cell.angle_gamma   90.00
#
_symmetry.space_group_name_H-M   'P 1'
#
loop_
_entity.id
_entity.type
_entity.pdbx_description
1 polymer ?
#
loop_
_entity_poly.entity_id
_entity_poly.type
_entity_poly.pdbx_seq_one_letter_code
_entity_poly.pdbx_strand_id
1 'polypeptide(L)'
;MRSFIFALLTLCSLMAVADEQWKPFPYDQSGFDYSGDKLRQAWPQLTRGFGDNYPFPDAQWVMKMATTHPKALEMTVAGNTGFTGKPEDAEAYAQKLQNVWRLVFKGDFAQAKKEGLALGVGGQVPAMFAQVVYAMFLVPNQEEKHRLLEEVIDYTDKAGELVQADTVAQFGRVYAKARLGEELSVPVVLKRGYTSQIPNELDALLAKQPGQPFALALYGGYEAGVIRKVGKMVGKMTYGVSADKMETYFAQSFKQADNLPIGHYEYANALTYVYGDDEEAKAVQHLKQAVALKPINAMEALEVAHAKALLKEHEQKVAQN
;
A
#
# COMPACT_ATOMS: atom_id res chain seq x y z
N MET A 1 -10.24 -67.04 -14.12
CA MET A 1 -9.94 -65.68 -14.56
C MET A 1 -10.82 -64.71 -13.78
N ARG A 2 -10.29 -64.10 -12.77
CA ARG A 2 -10.99 -63.10 -11.95
C ARG A 2 -10.35 -61.73 -12.20
N SER A 3 -11.08 -60.87 -12.91
CA SER A 3 -10.66 -59.49 -13.19
C SER A 3 -10.89 -58.61 -11.90
N PHE A 4 -9.80 -58.08 -11.37
CA PHE A 4 -9.86 -57.06 -10.33
C PHE A 4 -9.94 -55.70 -10.99
N ILE A 5 -11.05 -54.99 -10.79
CA ILE A 5 -11.20 -53.59 -11.16
C ILE A 5 -10.68 -52.74 -10.02
N PHE A 6 -9.55 -52.08 -10.21
CA PHE A 6 -9.05 -51.06 -9.30
C PHE A 6 -9.80 -49.74 -9.57
N ALA A 7 -10.71 -49.40 -8.64
CA ALA A 7 -11.31 -48.06 -8.61
C ALA A 7 -10.32 -47.08 -7.98
N LEU A 8 -9.73 -46.23 -8.81
CA LEU A 8 -8.89 -45.09 -8.37
C LEU A 8 -9.80 -43.97 -7.87
N LEU A 9 -9.98 -43.90 -6.57
CA LEU A 9 -10.63 -42.78 -5.87
C LEU A 9 -9.64 -41.60 -5.91
N THR A 10 -9.83 -40.70 -6.85
CA THR A 10 -9.17 -39.37 -6.86
C THR A 10 -9.81 -38.54 -5.74
N LEU A 11 -9.15 -38.48 -4.59
CA LEU A 11 -9.44 -37.49 -3.56
C LEU A 11 -9.03 -36.11 -4.12
N CYS A 12 -9.98 -35.38 -4.67
CA CYS A 12 -9.86 -33.93 -4.79
C CYS A 12 -9.88 -33.36 -3.38
N SER A 13 -8.71 -33.11 -2.81
CA SER A 13 -8.57 -32.29 -1.63
C SER A 13 -9.02 -30.89 -2.00
N LEU A 14 -10.28 -30.58 -1.77
CA LEU A 14 -10.75 -29.21 -1.58
C LEU A 14 -9.96 -28.67 -0.37
N MET A 15 -8.81 -28.03 -0.61
CA MET A 15 -8.26 -27.12 0.38
C MET A 15 -9.30 -26.01 0.55
N ALA A 16 -10.14 -26.15 1.57
CA ALA A 16 -10.89 -25.04 2.11
C ALA A 16 -9.83 -23.99 2.46
N VAL A 17 -9.76 -22.92 1.68
CA VAL A 17 -9.06 -21.70 2.08
C VAL A 17 -9.78 -21.29 3.35
N ALA A 18 -9.15 -21.52 4.49
CA ALA A 18 -9.65 -21.03 5.77
C ALA A 18 -9.88 -19.54 5.57
N ASP A 19 -11.09 -19.06 5.80
CA ASP A 19 -11.43 -17.65 5.72
C ASP A 19 -10.45 -16.94 6.66
N GLU A 20 -9.53 -16.16 6.11
CA GLU A 20 -8.53 -15.42 6.86
C GLU A 20 -9.25 -14.50 7.83
N GLN A 21 -9.26 -14.86 9.11
CA GLN A 21 -9.89 -14.05 10.16
C GLN A 21 -8.97 -12.85 10.47
N TRP A 22 -9.07 -11.82 9.66
CA TRP A 22 -8.39 -10.56 9.94
C TRP A 22 -9.03 -9.89 11.16
N LYS A 23 -8.19 -9.27 11.98
CA LYS A 23 -8.66 -8.47 13.11
C LYS A 23 -9.50 -7.30 12.60
N PRO A 24 -10.61 -6.98 13.25
CA PRO A 24 -11.40 -5.80 12.90
C PRO A 24 -10.59 -4.52 13.14
N PHE A 25 -10.96 -3.46 12.44
CA PHE A 25 -10.43 -2.13 12.69
C PHE A 25 -10.72 -1.70 14.15
N PRO A 26 -9.70 -1.24 14.91
CA PRO A 26 -9.84 -1.11 16.36
C PRO A 26 -10.43 0.23 16.85
N TYR A 27 -10.74 1.16 15.92
CA TYR A 27 -11.20 2.48 16.27
C TYR A 27 -12.64 2.74 15.80
N ASP A 28 -13.24 3.86 16.25
CA ASP A 28 -14.56 4.28 15.80
C ASP A 28 -14.57 4.60 14.30
N GLN A 29 -15.49 3.96 13.58
CA GLN A 29 -15.69 4.09 12.13
C GLN A 29 -16.78 5.12 11.77
N SER A 30 -17.51 5.67 12.76
CA SER A 30 -18.67 6.54 12.52
C SER A 30 -18.34 7.81 11.72
N GLY A 31 -17.09 8.27 11.83
CA GLY A 31 -16.58 9.42 11.08
C GLY A 31 -16.26 9.13 9.61
N PHE A 32 -16.27 7.87 9.18
CA PHE A 32 -15.84 7.43 7.83
C PHE A 32 -17.03 6.98 6.98
N ASP A 33 -18.12 7.73 7.03
CA ASP A 33 -19.31 7.47 6.21
C ASP A 33 -19.18 8.11 4.82
N TYR A 34 -18.90 7.27 3.82
CA TYR A 34 -18.81 7.64 2.40
C TYR A 34 -19.96 7.04 1.59
N SER A 35 -21.15 6.91 2.18
CA SER A 35 -22.36 6.41 1.51
C SER A 35 -22.83 7.35 0.39
N GLY A 36 -23.49 6.79 -0.63
CA GLY A 36 -24.02 7.55 -1.76
C GLY A 36 -22.96 8.41 -2.45
N ASP A 37 -23.30 9.69 -2.71
CA ASP A 37 -22.43 10.65 -3.40
C ASP A 37 -21.28 11.19 -2.54
N LYS A 38 -21.27 10.92 -1.23
CA LYS A 38 -20.21 11.38 -0.32
C LYS A 38 -18.84 10.86 -0.74
N LEU A 39 -18.76 9.62 -1.26
CA LEU A 39 -17.49 9.07 -1.75
C LEU A 39 -16.93 9.92 -2.89
N ARG A 40 -17.76 10.27 -3.90
CA ARG A 40 -17.32 11.09 -5.03
C ARG A 40 -16.90 12.49 -4.59
N GLN A 41 -17.64 13.11 -3.67
CA GLN A 41 -17.32 14.43 -3.14
C GLN A 41 -16.00 14.44 -2.35
N ALA A 42 -15.74 13.39 -1.56
CA ALA A 42 -14.53 13.26 -0.76
C ALA A 42 -13.32 12.70 -1.54
N TRP A 43 -13.53 12.21 -2.77
CA TRP A 43 -12.52 11.47 -3.54
C TRP A 43 -11.18 12.19 -3.67
N PRO A 44 -11.11 13.48 -4.04
CA PRO A 44 -9.84 14.19 -4.13
C PRO A 44 -9.07 14.22 -2.81
N GLN A 45 -9.77 14.33 -1.68
CA GLN A 45 -9.15 14.30 -0.36
C GLN A 45 -8.71 12.88 0.04
N LEU A 46 -9.51 11.88 -0.24
CA LEU A 46 -9.22 10.48 0.09
C LEU A 46 -8.02 9.94 -0.70
N THR A 47 -7.81 10.46 -1.89
CA THR A 47 -6.76 9.99 -2.82
C THR A 47 -5.57 10.95 -2.95
N ARG A 48 -5.51 12.01 -2.11
CA ARG A 48 -4.43 13.02 -2.19
C ARG A 48 -3.00 12.45 -2.11
N GLY A 49 -2.82 11.33 -1.41
CA GLY A 49 -1.54 10.64 -1.33
C GLY A 49 -1.15 9.88 -2.61
N PHE A 50 -2.10 9.63 -3.52
CA PHE A 50 -1.85 8.97 -4.81
C PHE A 50 -1.38 9.93 -5.89
N GLY A 51 -1.28 11.23 -5.57
CA GLY A 51 -0.96 12.30 -6.51
C GLY A 51 -2.20 12.93 -7.14
N ASP A 52 -1.95 13.91 -8.01
CA ASP A 52 -3.00 14.71 -8.60
C ASP A 52 -3.99 13.87 -9.44
N ASN A 53 -5.28 14.11 -9.19
CA ASN A 53 -6.37 13.60 -10.03
C ASN A 53 -6.44 12.07 -10.20
N TYR A 54 -6.19 11.29 -9.14
CA TYR A 54 -6.48 9.85 -9.21
C TYR A 54 -7.95 9.64 -9.57
N PRO A 55 -8.26 8.89 -10.65
CA PRO A 55 -9.59 8.88 -11.24
C PRO A 55 -10.62 8.22 -10.33
N PHE A 56 -11.80 8.83 -10.25
CA PHE A 56 -12.95 8.22 -9.59
C PHE A 56 -13.48 7.04 -10.43
N PRO A 57 -13.71 5.85 -9.83
CA PRO A 57 -14.12 4.67 -10.57
C PRO A 57 -15.62 4.69 -10.89
N ASP A 58 -16.03 5.53 -11.85
CA ASP A 58 -17.38 5.56 -12.40
C ASP A 58 -17.49 4.73 -13.70
N ALA A 59 -18.70 4.65 -14.26
CA ALA A 59 -18.94 3.90 -15.48
C ALA A 59 -18.09 4.40 -16.68
N GLN A 60 -17.84 5.70 -16.77
CA GLN A 60 -17.02 6.27 -17.83
C GLN A 60 -15.57 5.80 -17.69
N TRP A 61 -15.02 5.84 -16.47
CA TRP A 61 -13.68 5.33 -16.19
C TRP A 61 -13.59 3.83 -16.48
N VAL A 62 -14.57 3.02 -16.05
CA VAL A 62 -14.61 1.57 -16.29
C VAL A 62 -14.57 1.28 -17.79
N MET A 63 -15.39 1.95 -18.59
CA MET A 63 -15.41 1.78 -20.05
C MET A 63 -14.09 2.23 -20.71
N LYS A 64 -13.52 3.34 -20.25
CA LYS A 64 -12.21 3.80 -20.72
C LYS A 64 -11.14 2.75 -20.43
N MET A 65 -11.08 2.19 -19.23
CA MET A 65 -10.11 1.16 -18.86
C MET A 65 -10.30 -0.11 -19.70
N ALA A 66 -11.54 -0.54 -19.90
CA ALA A 66 -11.85 -1.70 -20.73
C ALA A 66 -11.40 -1.53 -22.20
N THR A 67 -11.56 -0.34 -22.78
CA THR A 67 -11.14 -0.07 -24.15
C THR A 67 -9.65 0.15 -24.30
N THR A 68 -9.00 0.76 -23.30
CA THR A 68 -7.56 1.05 -23.32
C THR A 68 -6.71 -0.18 -23.00
N HIS A 69 -7.25 -1.10 -22.18
CA HIS A 69 -6.55 -2.29 -21.70
C HIS A 69 -7.35 -3.58 -21.97
N PRO A 70 -7.41 -4.04 -23.24
CA PRO A 70 -8.21 -5.22 -23.62
C PRO A 70 -7.86 -6.49 -22.83
N LYS A 71 -6.58 -6.65 -22.46
CA LYS A 71 -6.13 -7.79 -21.63
C LYS A 71 -6.74 -7.72 -20.20
N ALA A 72 -6.86 -6.53 -19.62
CA ALA A 72 -7.54 -6.35 -18.33
C ALA A 72 -9.03 -6.70 -18.43
N LEU A 73 -9.67 -6.29 -19.51
CA LEU A 73 -11.05 -6.65 -19.80
C LEU A 73 -11.20 -8.18 -19.92
N GLU A 74 -10.37 -8.84 -20.75
CA GLU A 74 -10.38 -10.29 -20.92
C GLU A 74 -10.27 -11.03 -19.57
N MET A 75 -9.31 -10.63 -18.72
CA MET A 75 -9.12 -11.21 -17.38
C MET A 75 -10.33 -10.95 -16.47
N THR A 76 -10.93 -9.76 -16.56
CA THR A 76 -12.11 -9.39 -15.77
C THR A 76 -13.34 -10.21 -16.18
N VAL A 77 -13.56 -10.38 -17.47
CA VAL A 77 -14.63 -11.22 -18.02
C VAL A 77 -14.43 -12.70 -17.66
N ALA A 78 -13.21 -13.20 -17.82
CA ALA A 78 -12.86 -14.57 -17.46
C ALA A 78 -13.06 -14.87 -15.96
N GLY A 79 -12.89 -13.86 -15.10
CA GLY A 79 -13.15 -13.95 -13.66
C GLY A 79 -14.64 -13.98 -13.26
N ASN A 80 -15.55 -13.94 -14.23
CA ASN A 80 -17.00 -13.95 -14.02
C ASN A 80 -17.51 -12.84 -13.05
N THR A 81 -16.95 -11.64 -13.19
CA THR A 81 -17.17 -10.50 -12.28
C THR A 81 -18.53 -9.81 -12.46
N GLY A 82 -19.29 -10.21 -13.49
CA GLY A 82 -20.53 -9.56 -13.93
C GLY A 82 -20.31 -8.34 -14.84
N PHE A 83 -19.08 -8.06 -15.25
CA PHE A 83 -18.75 -7.07 -16.27
C PHE A 83 -18.33 -7.77 -17.57
N THR A 84 -19.06 -7.51 -18.65
CA THR A 84 -18.85 -8.14 -19.96
C THR A 84 -18.12 -7.25 -20.96
N GLY A 85 -17.74 -6.05 -20.54
CA GLY A 85 -17.12 -5.03 -21.41
C GLY A 85 -18.16 -4.14 -22.10
N LYS A 86 -19.44 -4.29 -21.80
CA LYS A 86 -20.52 -3.54 -22.40
C LYS A 86 -20.95 -2.35 -21.52
N PRO A 87 -21.42 -1.26 -22.14
CA PRO A 87 -21.88 -0.07 -21.39
C PRO A 87 -23.00 -0.36 -20.38
N GLU A 88 -23.88 -1.31 -20.68
CA GLU A 88 -24.99 -1.68 -19.79
C GLU A 88 -24.53 -2.28 -18.45
N ASP A 89 -23.35 -2.90 -18.40
CA ASP A 89 -22.80 -3.50 -17.19
C ASP A 89 -21.86 -2.54 -16.42
N ALA A 90 -21.39 -1.49 -17.08
CA ALA A 90 -20.35 -0.61 -16.55
C ALA A 90 -20.76 0.11 -15.26
N GLU A 91 -22.01 0.58 -15.17
CA GLU A 91 -22.51 1.27 -13.98
C GLU A 91 -22.59 0.33 -12.78
N ALA A 92 -23.13 -0.89 -12.96
CA ALA A 92 -23.21 -1.87 -11.88
C ALA A 92 -21.84 -2.32 -11.41
N TYR A 93 -20.87 -2.47 -12.33
CA TYR A 93 -19.49 -2.81 -11.98
C TYR A 93 -18.79 -1.65 -11.26
N ALA A 94 -18.96 -0.41 -11.73
CA ALA A 94 -18.41 0.78 -11.08
C ALA A 94 -18.94 0.95 -9.65
N GLN A 95 -20.23 0.69 -9.41
CA GLN A 95 -20.80 0.73 -8.06
C GLN A 95 -20.16 -0.30 -7.12
N LYS A 96 -19.88 -1.51 -7.61
CA LYS A 96 -19.16 -2.52 -6.84
C LYS A 96 -17.73 -2.06 -6.50
N LEU A 97 -16.98 -1.49 -7.46
CA LEU A 97 -15.66 -0.91 -7.22
C LEU A 97 -15.70 0.21 -6.17
N GLN A 98 -16.66 1.10 -6.29
CA GLN A 98 -16.88 2.17 -5.30
C GLN A 98 -17.19 1.60 -3.92
N ASN A 99 -17.94 0.47 -3.84
CA ASN A 99 -18.20 -0.18 -2.56
C ASN A 99 -16.91 -0.74 -1.94
N VAL A 100 -16.04 -1.35 -2.73
CA VAL A 100 -14.73 -1.81 -2.22
C VAL A 100 -13.92 -0.66 -1.65
N TRP A 101 -13.86 0.50 -2.32
CA TRP A 101 -13.19 1.68 -1.78
C TRP A 101 -13.83 2.20 -0.49
N ARG A 102 -15.17 2.15 -0.37
CA ARG A 102 -15.85 2.49 0.90
C ARG A 102 -15.41 1.58 2.04
N LEU A 103 -15.32 0.28 1.78
CA LEU A 103 -14.83 -0.70 2.76
C LEU A 103 -13.39 -0.41 3.17
N VAL A 104 -12.51 -0.08 2.22
CA VAL A 104 -11.12 0.34 2.49
C VAL A 104 -11.09 1.54 3.41
N PHE A 105 -11.75 2.63 3.03
CA PHE A 105 -11.71 3.89 3.79
C PHE A 105 -12.40 3.79 5.15
N LYS A 106 -13.33 2.87 5.30
CA LYS A 106 -13.99 2.59 6.57
C LYS A 106 -13.16 1.69 7.50
N GLY A 107 -12.26 0.87 6.94
CA GLY A 107 -11.43 -0.07 7.70
C GLY A 107 -11.93 -1.52 7.71
N ASP A 108 -12.91 -1.84 6.88
CA ASP A 108 -13.40 -3.21 6.70
C ASP A 108 -12.46 -3.97 5.72
N PHE A 109 -11.16 -4.04 6.06
CA PHE A 109 -10.07 -4.47 5.17
C PHE A 109 -10.23 -5.91 4.66
N ALA A 110 -10.68 -6.84 5.50
CA ALA A 110 -10.93 -8.23 5.09
C ALA A 110 -12.00 -8.31 4.00
N GLN A 111 -13.10 -7.59 4.18
CA GLN A 111 -14.18 -7.55 3.21
C GLN A 111 -13.77 -6.80 1.93
N ALA A 112 -13.00 -5.72 2.06
CA ALA A 112 -12.45 -4.99 0.93
C ALA A 112 -11.54 -5.88 0.06
N LYS A 113 -10.64 -6.65 0.68
CA LYS A 113 -9.82 -7.65 -0.03
C LYS A 113 -10.69 -8.65 -0.78
N LYS A 114 -11.63 -9.28 -0.08
CA LYS A 114 -12.50 -10.32 -0.63
C LYS A 114 -13.33 -9.82 -1.81
N GLU A 115 -14.04 -8.71 -1.63
CA GLU A 115 -14.89 -8.13 -2.68
C GLU A 115 -14.06 -7.58 -3.85
N GLY A 116 -12.91 -6.94 -3.55
CA GLY A 116 -12.04 -6.41 -4.59
C GLY A 116 -11.46 -7.51 -5.49
N LEU A 117 -10.93 -8.59 -4.92
CA LEU A 117 -10.43 -9.72 -5.70
C LEU A 117 -11.53 -10.40 -6.54
N ALA A 118 -12.77 -10.45 -6.04
CA ALA A 118 -13.92 -10.97 -6.79
C ALA A 118 -14.29 -10.11 -8.02
N LEU A 119 -13.84 -8.86 -8.09
CA LEU A 119 -14.02 -7.98 -9.25
C LEU A 119 -12.91 -8.11 -10.31
N GLY A 120 -12.00 -9.06 -10.15
CA GLY A 120 -10.88 -9.27 -11.08
C GLY A 120 -9.87 -8.11 -11.04
N VAL A 121 -9.26 -7.83 -12.20
CA VAL A 121 -8.15 -6.87 -12.27
C VAL A 121 -8.54 -5.46 -11.81
N GLY A 122 -9.74 -4.98 -12.12
CA GLY A 122 -10.20 -3.65 -11.71
C GLY A 122 -10.35 -3.49 -10.19
N GLY A 123 -10.66 -4.58 -9.47
CA GLY A 123 -10.77 -4.57 -8.01
C GLY A 123 -9.48 -4.89 -7.27
N GLN A 124 -8.40 -5.28 -7.98
CA GLN A 124 -7.13 -5.62 -7.34
C GLN A 124 -6.48 -4.44 -6.63
N VAL A 125 -6.58 -3.22 -7.16
CA VAL A 125 -5.97 -2.04 -6.55
C VAL A 125 -6.52 -1.76 -5.14
N PRO A 126 -7.84 -1.60 -4.93
CA PRO A 126 -8.38 -1.41 -3.58
C PRO A 126 -8.19 -2.63 -2.68
N ALA A 127 -8.22 -3.87 -3.22
CA ALA A 127 -7.93 -5.09 -2.46
C ALA A 127 -6.50 -5.10 -1.94
N MET A 128 -5.53 -4.82 -2.81
CA MET A 128 -4.11 -4.70 -2.46
C MET A 128 -3.89 -3.60 -1.43
N PHE A 129 -4.52 -2.45 -1.60
CA PHE A 129 -4.42 -1.33 -0.67
C PHE A 129 -4.92 -1.72 0.73
N ALA A 130 -6.10 -2.36 0.82
CA ALA A 130 -6.62 -2.90 2.08
C ALA A 130 -5.64 -3.89 2.73
N GLN A 131 -5.06 -4.79 1.94
CA GLN A 131 -4.11 -5.80 2.42
C GLN A 131 -2.81 -5.19 2.95
N VAL A 132 -2.26 -4.20 2.24
CA VAL A 132 -1.05 -3.49 2.66
C VAL A 132 -1.29 -2.74 3.97
N VAL A 133 -2.39 -2.00 4.08
CA VAL A 133 -2.73 -1.27 5.31
C VAL A 133 -2.90 -2.25 6.48
N TYR A 134 -3.63 -3.34 6.26
CA TYR A 134 -3.81 -4.38 7.29
C TYR A 134 -2.47 -4.98 7.72
N ALA A 135 -1.63 -5.38 6.78
CA ALA A 135 -0.33 -6.00 7.05
C ALA A 135 0.59 -5.07 7.87
N MET A 136 0.59 -3.78 7.54
CA MET A 136 1.49 -2.82 8.17
C MET A 136 1.05 -2.38 9.56
N PHE A 137 -0.26 -2.29 9.81
CA PHE A 137 -0.75 -1.63 11.02
C PHE A 137 -1.47 -2.58 11.99
N LEU A 138 -1.98 -3.73 11.54
CA LEU A 138 -2.84 -4.61 12.35
C LEU A 138 -2.29 -6.01 12.57
N VAL A 139 -1.28 -6.42 11.81
CA VAL A 139 -0.64 -7.74 11.95
C VAL A 139 0.54 -7.68 12.91
N PRO A 140 0.47 -8.32 14.09
CA PRO A 140 1.58 -8.33 15.04
C PRO A 140 2.65 -9.37 14.69
N ASN A 141 2.29 -10.41 13.92
CA ASN A 141 3.19 -11.50 13.57
C ASN A 141 3.97 -11.16 12.30
N GLN A 142 5.30 -11.17 12.39
CA GLN A 142 6.19 -10.81 11.28
C GLN A 142 6.06 -11.77 10.08
N GLU A 143 5.92 -13.07 10.32
CA GLU A 143 5.78 -14.06 9.25
C GLU A 143 4.49 -13.82 8.44
N GLU A 144 3.39 -13.57 9.14
CA GLU A 144 2.11 -13.26 8.51
C GLU A 144 2.16 -11.92 7.74
N LYS A 145 2.81 -10.90 8.31
CA LYS A 145 3.04 -9.63 7.61
C LYS A 145 3.81 -9.87 6.31
N HIS A 146 4.90 -10.64 6.36
CA HIS A 146 5.70 -10.97 5.18
C HIS A 146 4.86 -11.70 4.14
N ARG A 147 4.08 -12.71 4.54
CA ARG A 147 3.19 -13.44 3.64
C ARG A 147 2.21 -12.52 2.91
N LEU A 148 1.56 -11.63 3.64
CA LEU A 148 0.61 -10.67 3.06
C LEU A 148 1.28 -9.69 2.09
N LEU A 149 2.49 -9.22 2.39
CA LEU A 149 3.24 -8.34 1.50
C LEU A 149 3.76 -9.10 0.25
N GLU A 150 4.16 -10.37 0.40
CA GLU A 150 4.55 -11.23 -0.72
C GLU A 150 3.36 -11.50 -1.66
N GLU A 151 2.16 -11.73 -1.12
CA GLU A 151 0.94 -11.86 -1.94
C GLU A 151 0.68 -10.61 -2.81
N VAL A 152 0.94 -9.40 -2.28
CA VAL A 152 0.79 -8.15 -3.06
C VAL A 152 1.77 -8.12 -4.23
N ILE A 153 3.01 -8.55 -4.02
CA ILE A 153 4.01 -8.66 -5.08
C ILE A 153 3.54 -9.68 -6.12
N ASP A 154 3.06 -10.84 -5.69
CA ASP A 154 2.57 -11.91 -6.56
C ASP A 154 1.36 -11.47 -7.40
N TYR A 155 0.41 -10.72 -6.83
CA TYR A 155 -0.73 -10.17 -7.58
C TYR A 155 -0.26 -9.23 -8.68
N THR A 156 0.68 -8.34 -8.36
CA THR A 156 1.22 -7.37 -9.31
C THR A 156 2.08 -8.05 -10.38
N ASP A 157 2.84 -9.08 -10.03
CA ASP A 157 3.62 -9.86 -11.01
C ASP A 157 2.70 -10.63 -11.98
N LYS A 158 1.61 -11.22 -11.47
CA LYS A 158 0.58 -11.89 -12.31
C LYS A 158 -0.16 -10.92 -13.23
N ALA A 159 -0.44 -9.70 -12.75
CA ALA A 159 -1.05 -8.65 -13.56
C ALA A 159 -0.10 -8.14 -14.68
N GLY A 160 1.22 -8.31 -14.53
CA GLY A 160 2.21 -8.01 -15.56
C GLY A 160 2.15 -6.54 -16.02
N GLU A 161 1.99 -6.33 -17.33
CA GLU A 161 1.96 -4.99 -17.92
C GLU A 161 0.82 -4.11 -17.40
N LEU A 162 -0.27 -4.69 -16.88
CA LEU A 162 -1.41 -3.94 -16.37
C LEU A 162 -1.07 -3.11 -15.12
N VAL A 163 -0.07 -3.54 -14.33
CA VAL A 163 0.45 -2.73 -13.21
C VAL A 163 0.97 -1.38 -13.71
N GLN A 164 1.53 -1.36 -14.92
CA GLN A 164 2.06 -0.12 -15.51
C GLN A 164 0.98 0.89 -15.90
N ALA A 165 -0.28 0.47 -15.97
CA ALA A 165 -1.41 1.34 -16.30
C ALA A 165 -1.94 2.12 -15.08
N ASP A 166 -1.61 1.68 -13.85
CA ASP A 166 -2.11 2.28 -12.61
C ASP A 166 -0.95 2.62 -11.66
N THR A 167 -0.80 3.91 -11.33
CA THR A 167 0.29 4.39 -10.47
C THR A 167 0.14 3.94 -9.01
N VAL A 168 -1.08 3.64 -8.54
CA VAL A 168 -1.32 3.09 -7.20
C VAL A 168 -0.92 1.62 -7.16
N ALA A 169 -1.16 0.86 -8.24
CA ALA A 169 -0.69 -0.52 -8.35
C ALA A 169 0.85 -0.59 -8.35
N GLN A 170 1.51 0.29 -9.12
CA GLN A 170 2.97 0.42 -9.13
C GLN A 170 3.50 0.77 -7.74
N PHE A 171 2.89 1.76 -7.08
CA PHE A 171 3.25 2.14 -5.72
C PHE A 171 3.08 0.97 -4.74
N GLY A 172 1.93 0.28 -4.74
CA GLY A 172 1.68 -0.86 -3.85
C GLY A 172 2.72 -1.98 -3.99
N ARG A 173 3.15 -2.26 -5.22
CA ARG A 173 4.22 -3.23 -5.50
C ARG A 173 5.56 -2.82 -4.89
N VAL A 174 6.02 -1.61 -5.19
CA VAL A 174 7.31 -1.13 -4.69
C VAL A 174 7.27 -0.91 -3.18
N TYR A 175 6.14 -0.49 -2.63
CA TYR A 175 5.93 -0.36 -1.18
C TYR A 175 6.07 -1.72 -0.49
N ALA A 176 5.42 -2.77 -0.98
CA ALA A 176 5.54 -4.12 -0.42
C ALA A 176 7.00 -4.63 -0.43
N LYS A 177 7.73 -4.41 -1.53
CA LYS A 177 9.16 -4.75 -1.62
C LYS A 177 10.02 -3.96 -0.62
N ALA A 178 9.75 -2.65 -0.47
CA ALA A 178 10.50 -1.81 0.46
C ALA A 178 10.27 -2.26 1.91
N ARG A 179 9.02 -2.50 2.31
CA ARG A 179 8.68 -2.95 3.67
C ARG A 179 9.26 -4.34 4.00
N LEU A 180 9.21 -5.27 3.05
CA LEU A 180 9.94 -6.55 3.20
C LEU A 180 11.45 -6.32 3.30
N GLY A 181 12.00 -5.46 2.45
CA GLY A 181 13.43 -5.12 2.47
C GLY A 181 13.91 -4.55 3.79
N GLU A 182 13.09 -3.80 4.51
CA GLU A 182 13.41 -3.26 5.84
C GLU A 182 13.56 -4.34 6.91
N GLU A 183 12.83 -5.44 6.79
CA GLU A 183 12.81 -6.51 7.81
C GLU A 183 13.74 -7.68 7.45
N LEU A 184 14.04 -7.91 6.18
CA LEU A 184 14.91 -8.99 5.72
C LEU A 184 16.39 -8.67 5.95
N SER A 185 17.21 -9.72 6.08
CA SER A 185 18.67 -9.57 6.17
C SER A 185 19.28 -9.07 4.85
N VAL A 186 20.42 -8.36 4.93
CA VAL A 186 21.08 -7.81 3.74
C VAL A 186 21.36 -8.86 2.66
N PRO A 187 21.86 -10.08 2.96
CA PRO A 187 22.06 -11.11 1.94
C PRO A 187 20.76 -11.52 1.22
N VAL A 188 19.64 -11.57 1.94
CA VAL A 188 18.31 -11.90 1.35
C VAL A 188 17.82 -10.77 0.45
N VAL A 189 17.95 -9.52 0.89
CA VAL A 189 17.59 -8.33 0.09
C VAL A 189 18.38 -8.30 -1.23
N LEU A 190 19.69 -8.57 -1.17
CA LEU A 190 20.57 -8.67 -2.33
C LEU A 190 20.15 -9.80 -3.27
N LYS A 191 19.90 -11.00 -2.73
CA LYS A 191 19.45 -12.17 -3.52
C LYS A 191 18.13 -11.92 -4.24
N ARG A 192 17.20 -11.17 -3.60
CA ARG A 192 15.91 -10.77 -4.19
C ARG A 192 16.04 -9.62 -5.20
N GLY A 193 17.21 -8.98 -5.29
CA GLY A 193 17.46 -7.85 -6.18
C GLY A 193 16.76 -6.55 -5.75
N TYR A 194 16.31 -6.45 -4.49
CA TYR A 194 15.55 -5.30 -4.00
C TYR A 194 16.36 -4.00 -3.98
N THR A 195 17.68 -4.09 -3.82
CA THR A 195 18.58 -2.93 -3.85
C THR A 195 18.58 -2.17 -5.19
N SER A 196 18.25 -2.82 -6.29
CA SER A 196 18.10 -2.20 -7.61
C SER A 196 16.64 -2.05 -8.02
N GLN A 197 15.79 -3.02 -7.72
CA GLN A 197 14.38 -2.99 -8.11
C GLN A 197 13.63 -1.83 -7.46
N ILE A 198 13.80 -1.60 -6.15
CA ILE A 198 13.08 -0.56 -5.42
C ILE A 198 13.38 0.84 -6.00
N PRO A 199 14.63 1.31 -6.10
CA PRO A 199 14.90 2.62 -6.68
C PRO A 199 14.47 2.72 -8.16
N ASN A 200 14.69 1.69 -8.98
CA ASN A 200 14.28 1.71 -10.38
C ASN A 200 12.74 1.81 -10.54
N GLU A 201 11.96 1.10 -9.71
CA GLU A 201 10.50 1.16 -9.74
C GLU A 201 9.98 2.51 -9.22
N LEU A 202 10.62 3.11 -8.21
CA LEU A 202 10.30 4.45 -7.72
C LEU A 202 10.63 5.52 -8.76
N ASP A 203 11.79 5.43 -9.41
CA ASP A 203 12.18 6.33 -10.50
C ASP A 203 11.19 6.25 -11.67
N ALA A 204 10.79 5.04 -12.07
CA ALA A 204 9.81 4.84 -13.13
C ALA A 204 8.41 5.38 -12.76
N LEU A 205 8.01 5.25 -11.49
CA LEU A 205 6.75 5.79 -10.99
C LEU A 205 6.78 7.32 -10.97
N LEU A 206 7.84 7.91 -10.40
CA LEU A 206 8.00 9.36 -10.32
C LEU A 206 8.26 10.02 -11.68
N ALA A 207 8.80 9.28 -12.66
CA ALA A 207 8.86 9.78 -14.05
C ALA A 207 7.46 9.97 -14.67
N LYS A 208 6.48 9.12 -14.28
CA LYS A 208 5.08 9.25 -14.73
C LYS A 208 4.29 10.26 -13.89
N GLN A 209 4.58 10.33 -12.60
CA GLN A 209 3.88 11.16 -11.62
C GLN A 209 4.86 11.80 -10.62
N PRO A 210 5.55 12.88 -11.02
CA PRO A 210 6.63 13.48 -10.23
C PRO A 210 6.22 13.98 -8.84
N GLY A 211 4.93 14.30 -8.69
CA GLY A 211 4.38 14.84 -7.46
C GLY A 211 3.67 13.82 -6.56
N GLN A 212 3.82 12.50 -6.76
CA GLN A 212 3.12 11.53 -5.93
C GLN A 212 3.68 11.50 -4.49
N PRO A 213 2.94 12.01 -3.48
CA PRO A 213 3.47 12.20 -2.12
C PRO A 213 3.91 10.90 -1.46
N PHE A 214 3.12 9.82 -1.61
CA PHE A 214 3.46 8.51 -1.02
C PHE A 214 4.75 7.92 -1.61
N ALA A 215 4.96 8.06 -2.93
CA ALA A 215 6.18 7.56 -3.57
C ALA A 215 7.42 8.37 -3.15
N LEU A 216 7.28 9.69 -3.02
CA LEU A 216 8.33 10.56 -2.53
C LEU A 216 8.70 10.22 -1.08
N ALA A 217 7.71 10.09 -0.18
CA ALA A 217 7.96 9.70 1.20
C ALA A 217 8.60 8.30 1.29
N LEU A 218 8.14 7.34 0.49
CA LEU A 218 8.71 5.99 0.44
C LEU A 218 10.17 6.02 -0.02
N TYR A 219 10.50 6.89 -1.00
CA TYR A 219 11.88 7.02 -1.47
C TYR A 219 12.79 7.61 -0.38
N GLY A 220 12.31 8.65 0.31
CA GLY A 220 13.02 9.18 1.49
C GLY A 220 13.23 8.11 2.58
N GLY A 221 12.20 7.32 2.87
CA GLY A 221 12.29 6.19 3.79
C GLY A 221 13.26 5.10 3.33
N TYR A 222 13.31 4.80 2.03
CA TYR A 222 14.28 3.86 1.45
C TYR A 222 15.74 4.34 1.65
N GLU A 223 16.03 5.63 1.36
CA GLU A 223 17.35 6.22 1.59
C GLU A 223 17.79 6.04 3.06
N ALA A 224 16.90 6.39 4.00
CA ALA A 224 17.14 6.24 5.44
C ALA A 224 17.28 4.77 5.87
N GLY A 225 16.44 3.89 5.36
CA GLY A 225 16.47 2.46 5.69
C GLY A 225 17.75 1.77 5.26
N VAL A 226 18.30 2.11 4.09
CA VAL A 226 19.61 1.60 3.65
C VAL A 226 20.71 2.16 4.54
N ILE A 227 20.68 3.47 4.86
CA ILE A 227 21.67 4.08 5.77
C ILE A 227 21.64 3.38 7.14
N ARG A 228 20.46 3.11 7.69
CA ARG A 228 20.31 2.37 8.95
C ARG A 228 20.97 0.98 8.91
N LYS A 229 20.83 0.26 7.79
CA LYS A 229 21.33 -1.12 7.66
C LYS A 229 22.84 -1.21 7.46
N VAL A 230 23.43 -0.31 6.70
CA VAL A 230 24.84 -0.43 6.26
C VAL A 230 25.71 0.78 6.60
N GLY A 231 25.14 1.81 7.20
CA GLY A 231 25.83 3.06 7.55
C GLY A 231 25.94 4.04 6.38
N LYS A 232 26.16 5.32 6.70
CA LYS A 232 26.19 6.43 5.72
C LYS A 232 27.26 6.23 4.62
N MET A 233 28.47 5.79 5.01
CA MET A 233 29.58 5.64 4.06
C MET A 233 29.33 4.51 3.06
N VAL A 234 29.00 3.31 3.54
CA VAL A 234 28.71 2.14 2.68
C VAL A 234 27.47 2.40 1.86
N GLY A 235 26.43 2.98 2.45
CA GLY A 235 25.21 3.38 1.76
C GLY A 235 25.51 4.27 0.56
N LYS A 236 26.31 5.31 0.76
CA LYS A 236 26.68 6.25 -0.32
C LYS A 236 27.52 5.59 -1.42
N MET A 237 28.56 4.85 -1.04
CA MET A 237 29.52 4.29 -2.00
C MET A 237 28.96 3.11 -2.79
N THR A 238 28.13 2.27 -2.17
CA THR A 238 27.67 1.00 -2.75
C THR A 238 26.26 1.12 -3.34
N TYR A 239 25.37 1.87 -2.69
CA TYR A 239 23.95 1.94 -3.05
C TYR A 239 23.53 3.32 -3.54
N GLY A 240 24.43 4.31 -3.49
CA GLY A 240 24.14 5.67 -3.96
C GLY A 240 23.13 6.44 -3.10
N VAL A 241 22.84 5.97 -1.88
CA VAL A 241 21.91 6.62 -0.95
C VAL A 241 22.61 7.71 -0.12
N SER A 242 21.87 8.73 0.31
CA SER A 242 22.41 9.79 1.16
C SER A 242 21.34 10.48 2.00
N ALA A 243 21.80 11.11 3.11
CA ALA A 243 20.92 11.95 3.94
C ALA A 243 20.32 13.12 3.15
N ASP A 244 21.09 13.75 2.26
CA ASP A 244 20.62 14.87 1.43
C ASP A 244 19.47 14.45 0.48
N LYS A 245 19.56 13.26 -0.10
CA LYS A 245 18.48 12.70 -0.92
C LYS A 245 17.24 12.41 -0.08
N MET A 246 17.40 11.80 1.09
CA MET A 246 16.32 11.58 2.03
C MET A 246 15.58 12.88 2.33
N GLU A 247 16.31 13.93 2.75
CA GLU A 247 15.74 15.25 3.05
C GLU A 247 15.01 15.85 1.81
N THR A 248 15.61 15.73 0.63
CA THR A 248 15.04 16.23 -0.62
C THR A 248 13.71 15.56 -0.94
N TYR A 249 13.61 14.22 -0.81
CA TYR A 249 12.39 13.49 -1.10
C TYR A 249 11.28 13.81 -0.11
N PHE A 250 11.58 13.89 1.19
CA PHE A 250 10.56 14.29 2.18
C PHE A 250 10.12 15.74 1.98
N ALA A 251 11.03 16.66 1.70
CA ALA A 251 10.68 18.06 1.40
C ALA A 251 9.76 18.15 0.17
N GLN A 252 10.01 17.37 -0.87
CA GLN A 252 9.14 17.30 -2.05
C GLN A 252 7.79 16.68 -1.71
N SER A 253 7.74 15.61 -0.90
CA SER A 253 6.49 15.01 -0.43
C SER A 253 5.62 16.00 0.32
N PHE A 254 6.19 16.74 1.29
CA PHE A 254 5.46 17.77 2.05
C PHE A 254 4.99 18.94 1.19
N LYS A 255 5.75 19.30 0.17
CA LYS A 255 5.32 20.34 -0.80
C LYS A 255 4.05 19.92 -1.56
N GLN A 256 3.86 18.62 -1.78
CA GLN A 256 2.68 18.08 -2.47
C GLN A 256 1.50 17.87 -1.52
N ALA A 257 1.77 17.31 -0.33
CA ALA A 257 0.75 17.03 0.68
C ALA A 257 1.39 17.01 2.08
N ASP A 258 1.32 18.12 2.79
CA ASP A 258 1.81 18.27 4.17
C ASP A 258 0.80 17.77 5.23
N ASN A 259 -0.39 17.41 4.80
CA ASN A 259 -1.49 16.95 5.64
C ASN A 259 -1.68 15.41 5.61
N LEU A 260 -0.65 14.65 5.25
CA LEU A 260 -0.63 13.20 5.32
C LEU A 260 0.07 12.74 6.61
N PRO A 261 -0.64 12.09 7.56
CA PRO A 261 -0.01 11.65 8.82
C PRO A 261 1.20 10.74 8.60
N ILE A 262 1.11 9.86 7.60
CA ILE A 262 2.20 8.92 7.27
C ILE A 262 3.48 9.64 6.85
N GLY A 263 3.40 10.75 6.12
CA GLY A 263 4.57 11.51 5.69
C GLY A 263 5.39 12.00 6.88
N HIS A 264 4.73 12.55 7.88
CA HIS A 264 5.37 13.02 9.12
C HIS A 264 5.91 11.86 9.97
N TYR A 265 5.15 10.77 10.08
CA TYR A 265 5.57 9.57 10.80
C TYR A 265 6.83 8.95 10.18
N GLU A 266 6.85 8.76 8.86
CA GLU A 266 7.99 8.17 8.14
C GLU A 266 9.22 9.09 8.19
N TYR A 267 9.01 10.40 8.12
CA TYR A 267 10.13 11.32 8.22
C TYR A 267 10.75 11.33 9.62
N ALA A 268 9.95 11.26 10.68
CA ALA A 268 10.47 11.12 12.04
C ALA A 268 11.32 9.86 12.22
N ASN A 269 10.85 8.71 11.69
CA ASN A 269 11.64 7.49 11.65
C ASN A 269 12.95 7.67 10.87
N ALA A 270 12.89 8.31 9.69
CA ALA A 270 14.04 8.55 8.84
C ALA A 270 15.09 9.42 9.53
N LEU A 271 14.67 10.48 10.23
CA LEU A 271 15.56 11.32 11.05
C LEU A 271 16.28 10.50 12.11
N THR A 272 15.55 9.68 12.85
CA THR A 272 16.13 8.79 13.88
C THR A 272 17.13 7.79 13.26
N TYR A 273 16.83 7.22 12.09
CA TYR A 273 17.73 6.27 11.42
C TYR A 273 19.01 6.90 10.90
N VAL A 274 18.95 8.14 10.46
CA VAL A 274 20.07 8.83 9.80
C VAL A 274 20.90 9.63 10.79
N TYR A 275 20.26 10.29 11.75
CA TYR A 275 20.91 11.25 12.64
C TYR A 275 20.93 10.82 14.12
N GLY A 276 20.15 9.80 14.48
CA GLY A 276 20.01 9.40 15.88
C GLY A 276 19.41 10.53 16.73
N ASP A 277 20.06 10.82 17.85
CA ASP A 277 19.60 11.83 18.80
C ASP A 277 19.88 13.29 18.36
N ASP A 278 20.74 13.49 17.36
CA ASP A 278 21.08 14.83 16.86
C ASP A 278 19.88 15.60 16.30
N GLU A 279 18.90 14.88 15.74
CA GLU A 279 17.66 15.46 15.16
C GLU A 279 16.41 15.04 15.95
N GLU A 280 16.53 14.66 17.20
CA GLU A 280 15.44 14.22 18.07
C GLU A 280 14.32 15.27 18.16
N ALA A 281 14.66 16.54 18.34
CA ALA A 281 13.69 17.62 18.44
C ALA A 281 12.84 17.76 17.15
N LYS A 282 13.47 17.57 15.99
CA LYS A 282 12.80 17.62 14.67
C LYS A 282 11.88 16.40 14.49
N ALA A 283 12.35 15.20 14.88
CA ALA A 283 11.53 13.98 14.85
C ALA A 283 10.27 14.14 15.72
N VAL A 284 10.41 14.59 16.96
CA VAL A 284 9.30 14.89 17.89
C VAL A 284 8.34 15.93 17.30
N GLN A 285 8.85 16.98 16.66
CA GLN A 285 8.02 18.00 16.01
C GLN A 285 7.13 17.37 14.92
N HIS A 286 7.68 16.54 14.04
CA HIS A 286 6.92 15.86 12.99
C HIS A 286 5.92 14.86 13.55
N LEU A 287 6.26 14.11 14.59
CA LEU A 287 5.31 13.23 15.26
C LEU A 287 4.13 14.01 15.86
N LYS A 288 4.38 15.18 16.48
CA LYS A 288 3.32 16.07 16.97
C LYS A 288 2.42 16.59 15.84
N GLN A 289 3.00 16.90 14.68
CA GLN A 289 2.24 17.28 13.47
C GLN A 289 1.35 16.12 13.02
N ALA A 290 1.89 14.89 12.89
CA ALA A 290 1.09 13.72 12.55
C ALA A 290 -0.09 13.50 13.51
N VAL A 291 0.15 13.59 14.81
CA VAL A 291 -0.87 13.39 15.87
C VAL A 291 -1.94 14.49 15.86
N ALA A 292 -1.61 15.71 15.44
CA ALA A 292 -2.55 16.82 15.37
C ALA A 292 -3.49 16.75 14.16
N LEU A 293 -3.17 15.96 13.14
CA LEU A 293 -4.02 15.78 11.97
C LEU A 293 -5.28 14.98 12.32
N LYS A 294 -6.42 15.45 11.80
CA LYS A 294 -7.69 14.72 11.95
C LYS A 294 -7.79 13.68 10.85
N PRO A 295 -7.86 12.38 11.20
CA PRO A 295 -8.01 11.32 10.20
C PRO A 295 -9.31 11.48 9.39
N ILE A 296 -9.24 11.27 8.09
CA ILE A 296 -10.40 11.26 7.21
C ILE A 296 -10.79 9.85 6.76
N ASN A 297 -9.98 8.85 7.05
CA ASN A 297 -10.25 7.44 6.75
C ASN A 297 -9.55 6.54 7.77
N ALA A 298 -9.83 5.23 7.70
CA ALA A 298 -9.30 4.25 8.62
C ALA A 298 -7.77 4.10 8.55
N MET A 299 -7.18 4.23 7.36
CA MET A 299 -5.72 4.20 7.21
C MET A 299 -5.07 5.34 8.00
N GLU A 300 -5.53 6.57 7.80
CA GLU A 300 -4.98 7.73 8.53
C GLU A 300 -5.19 7.62 10.05
N ALA A 301 -6.31 7.02 10.50
CA ALA A 301 -6.51 6.78 11.92
C ALA A 301 -5.46 5.81 12.50
N LEU A 302 -5.07 4.79 11.74
CA LEU A 302 -3.99 3.87 12.11
C LEU A 302 -2.63 4.59 12.12
N GLU A 303 -2.36 5.40 11.10
CA GLU A 303 -1.13 6.19 10.99
C GLU A 303 -0.96 7.17 12.18
N VAL A 304 -2.02 7.90 12.51
CA VAL A 304 -2.05 8.81 13.68
C VAL A 304 -1.83 8.04 14.99
N ALA A 305 -2.44 6.86 15.13
CA ALA A 305 -2.26 6.04 16.33
C ALA A 305 -0.81 5.55 16.47
N HIS A 306 -0.17 5.14 15.36
CA HIS A 306 1.24 4.74 15.34
C HIS A 306 2.17 5.93 15.62
N ALA A 307 1.89 7.10 15.03
CA ALA A 307 2.63 8.32 15.32
C ALA A 307 2.53 8.70 16.82
N LYS A 308 1.35 8.54 17.43
CA LYS A 308 1.16 8.78 18.86
C LYS A 308 1.92 7.81 19.75
N ALA A 309 1.99 6.54 19.36
CA ALA A 309 2.79 5.54 20.09
C ALA A 309 4.27 5.88 20.04
N LEU A 310 4.78 6.18 18.85
CA LEU A 310 6.18 6.55 18.63
C LEU A 310 6.53 7.87 19.35
N LEU A 311 5.66 8.87 19.31
CA LEU A 311 5.86 10.13 20.04
C LEU A 311 6.05 9.89 21.55
N LYS A 312 5.23 9.00 22.13
CA LYS A 312 5.34 8.65 23.54
C LYS A 312 6.69 8.00 23.88
N GLU A 313 7.22 7.16 22.99
CA GLU A 313 8.55 6.53 23.15
C GLU A 313 9.67 7.59 23.15
N HIS A 314 9.63 8.54 22.24
CA HIS A 314 10.57 9.67 22.17
C HIS A 314 10.49 10.57 23.39
N GLU A 315 9.29 10.93 23.86
CA GLU A 315 9.11 11.75 25.06
C GLU A 315 9.62 11.06 26.34
N GLN A 316 9.45 9.73 26.46
CA GLN A 316 9.99 8.96 27.57
C GLN A 316 11.54 8.92 27.56
N LYS A 317 12.15 8.81 26.37
CA LYS A 317 13.60 8.84 26.20
C LYS A 317 14.18 10.18 26.63
N VAL A 318 13.56 11.28 26.22
CA VAL A 318 13.99 12.64 26.60
C VAL A 318 13.86 12.88 28.12
N ALA A 319 12.84 12.31 28.78
CA ALA A 319 12.65 12.45 30.23
C ALA A 319 13.65 11.63 31.09
N GLN A 320 14.35 10.66 30.48
CA GLN A 320 15.34 9.80 31.15
C GLN A 320 16.79 10.29 31.00
N ASN A 321 17.06 11.21 30.07
CA ASN A 321 18.34 11.86 29.83
C ASN A 321 18.41 13.22 30.52
#